data_4090ec2dfabdb083f9098b09f721f6a5
#
_entry.id   4090ec2dfabdb083f9098b09f721f6a5
#
_cell.length_a   1.000
_cell.length_b   1.000
_cell.length_c   1.000
_cell.angle_alpha   90.00
_cell.angle_beta   90.00
_cell.angle_gamma   90.00
#
_symmetry.space_group_name_H-M   'P 1'
#
loop_
_entity.id
_entity.type
_entity.pdbx_description
1 polymer ?
#
loop_
_entity_poly.entity_id
_entity_poly.type
_entity_poly.pdbx_seq_one_letter_code
_entity_poly.pdbx_strand_id
1 'polypeptide(L)'
;MKSILLIGMGQFGQILGEKLINMGDEVMIVDKDEDVINLLAPKYTGAVIANCMNADNLKTLDVPSYDVCVVTIADDFQSSLEITSLLKDLGAKYVVSKANTDIQRKFLFH
;
A
#
# COMPACT_ATOMS: atom_id res chain seq x y z
N MET A 1 -12.46 2.86 13.28
CA MET A 1 -11.31 3.46 12.55
C MET A 1 -10.15 2.50 12.54
N LYS A 2 -9.60 2.26 11.37
CA LYS A 2 -8.42 1.40 11.20
C LYS A 2 -7.26 2.22 10.68
N SER A 3 -6.04 1.76 10.96
CA SER A 3 -4.82 2.32 10.37
C SER A 3 -4.39 1.46 9.20
N ILE A 4 -4.23 2.08 8.04
CA ILE A 4 -3.98 1.42 6.77
C ILE A 4 -2.67 1.95 6.19
N LEU A 5 -1.79 1.03 5.80
CA LEU A 5 -0.61 1.36 4.99
C LEU A 5 -0.95 0.99 3.55
N LEU A 6 -1.07 1.99 2.68
CA LEU A 6 -1.47 1.80 1.29
C LEU A 6 -0.28 2.04 0.38
N ILE A 7 0.19 0.98 -0.25
CA ILE A 7 1.40 0.98 -1.07
C ILE A 7 1.02 0.94 -2.54
N GLY A 8 1.44 1.97 -3.27
CA GLY A 8 1.13 2.12 -4.68
C GLY A 8 -0.09 3.01 -4.90
N MET A 9 0.14 4.20 -5.44
CA MET A 9 -0.91 5.21 -5.64
C MET A 9 -1.20 5.45 -7.12
N GLY A 10 -1.27 4.37 -7.89
CA GLY A 10 -1.84 4.40 -9.23
C GLY A 10 -3.35 4.61 -9.17
N GLN A 11 -4.02 4.42 -10.29
CA GLN A 11 -5.45 4.68 -10.38
C GLN A 11 -6.27 3.92 -9.34
N PHE A 12 -6.00 2.62 -9.17
CA PHE A 12 -6.74 1.81 -8.21
C PHE A 12 -6.43 2.23 -6.77
N GLY A 13 -5.17 2.50 -6.46
CA GLY A 13 -4.76 2.95 -5.14
C GLY A 13 -5.45 4.25 -4.74
N GLN A 14 -5.57 5.18 -5.67
CA GLN A 14 -6.26 6.45 -5.42
C GLN A 14 -7.75 6.25 -5.16
N ILE A 15 -8.41 5.39 -5.93
CA ILE A 15 -9.84 5.09 -5.73
C ILE A 15 -10.06 4.44 -4.36
N LEU A 16 -9.25 3.45 -4.04
CA LEU A 16 -9.35 2.75 -2.76
C LEU A 16 -9.04 3.68 -1.59
N GLY A 17 -7.97 4.46 -1.71
CA GLY A 17 -7.57 5.38 -0.66
C GLY A 17 -8.65 6.40 -0.33
N GLU A 18 -9.30 6.96 -1.35
CA GLU A 18 -10.38 7.90 -1.15
C GLU A 18 -11.56 7.26 -0.39
N LYS A 19 -11.90 6.03 -0.75
CA LYS A 19 -12.95 5.30 -0.05
C LYS A 19 -12.60 5.04 1.42
N LEU A 20 -11.35 4.68 1.68
CA LEU A 20 -10.90 4.43 3.06
C LEU A 20 -10.95 5.70 3.91
N ILE A 21 -10.51 6.82 3.37
CA ILE A 21 -10.58 8.10 4.06
C ILE A 21 -12.05 8.48 4.34
N ASN A 22 -12.93 8.28 3.37
CA ASN A 22 -14.36 8.58 3.54
C ASN A 22 -15.03 7.69 4.58
N MET A 23 -14.48 6.51 4.82
CA MET A 23 -14.94 5.61 5.88
C MET A 23 -14.39 5.98 7.26
N GLY A 24 -13.53 6.98 7.34
CA GLY A 24 -12.95 7.42 8.59
C GLY A 24 -11.65 6.72 8.98
N ASP A 25 -11.04 5.96 8.09
CA ASP A 25 -9.79 5.27 8.38
C ASP A 25 -8.59 6.23 8.28
N GLU A 26 -7.55 5.92 9.03
CA GLU A 26 -6.27 6.59 8.90
C GLU A 26 -5.46 5.89 7.80
N VAL A 27 -5.03 6.64 6.79
CA VAL A 27 -4.33 6.06 5.66
C VAL A 27 -2.97 6.74 5.46
N MET A 28 -1.92 5.94 5.54
CA MET A 28 -0.57 6.33 5.15
C MET A 28 -0.34 5.84 3.73
N ILE A 29 -0.09 6.74 2.79
CA ILE A 29 0.19 6.35 1.41
C ILE A 29 1.69 6.30 1.15
N VAL A 30 2.10 5.35 0.30
CA VAL A 30 3.49 5.18 -0.10
C VAL A 30 3.56 4.96 -1.60
N ASP A 31 4.42 5.68 -2.27
CA ASP A 31 4.71 5.50 -3.68
C ASP A 31 6.13 5.98 -3.96
N LYS A 32 6.77 5.42 -4.97
CA LYS A 32 8.10 5.86 -5.37
C LYS A 32 8.07 7.14 -6.19
N ASP A 33 6.91 7.51 -6.72
CA ASP A 33 6.76 8.71 -7.56
C ASP A 33 6.52 9.93 -6.69
N GLU A 34 7.52 10.81 -6.65
CA GLU A 34 7.47 12.03 -5.86
C GLU A 34 6.31 12.94 -6.26
N ASP A 35 6.04 13.07 -7.57
CA ASP A 35 4.98 13.94 -8.06
C ASP A 35 3.61 13.46 -7.59
N VAL A 36 3.39 12.15 -7.65
CA VAL A 36 2.13 11.55 -7.18
C VAL A 36 1.96 11.79 -5.68
N ILE A 37 3.00 11.55 -4.89
CA ILE A 37 2.92 11.74 -3.45
C ILE A 37 2.69 13.20 -3.09
N ASN A 38 3.39 14.13 -3.74
CA ASN A 38 3.21 15.55 -3.46
C ASN A 38 1.79 16.02 -3.79
N LEU A 39 1.20 15.48 -4.85
CA LEU A 39 -0.18 15.82 -5.22
C LEU A 39 -1.19 15.29 -4.21
N LEU A 40 -0.98 14.08 -3.72
CA LEU A 40 -1.97 13.38 -2.90
C LEU A 40 -1.81 13.59 -1.40
N ALA A 41 -0.62 13.96 -0.93
CA ALA A 41 -0.32 14.04 0.50
C ALA A 41 -1.36 14.81 1.32
N PRO A 42 -1.90 15.96 0.87
CA PRO A 42 -2.86 16.71 1.68
C PRO A 42 -4.15 15.97 1.99
N LYS A 43 -4.47 14.95 1.21
CA LYS A 43 -5.73 14.19 1.36
C LYS A 43 -5.64 13.06 2.38
N TYR A 44 -4.44 12.69 2.79
CA TYR A 44 -4.21 11.49 3.59
C TYR A 44 -3.61 11.81 4.96
N THR A 45 -3.65 10.84 5.85
CA THR A 45 -3.10 10.97 7.20
C THR A 45 -1.59 11.20 7.15
N GLY A 46 -0.93 10.54 6.21
CA GLY A 46 0.49 10.73 5.95
C GLY A 46 0.86 10.21 4.59
N ALA A 47 2.05 10.58 4.11
CA ALA A 47 2.52 10.21 2.78
C ALA A 47 4.04 10.07 2.79
N VAL A 48 4.55 9.01 2.16
CA VAL A 48 5.97 8.71 2.09
C VAL A 48 6.37 8.41 0.66
N ILE A 49 7.48 9.02 0.24
CA ILE A 49 8.10 8.72 -1.04
C ILE A 49 9.13 7.61 -0.80
N ALA A 50 8.85 6.41 -1.27
CA ALA A 50 9.76 5.28 -1.08
C ALA A 50 9.52 4.19 -2.11
N ASN A 51 10.60 3.50 -2.47
CA ASN A 51 10.51 2.29 -3.26
C ASN A 51 10.38 1.09 -2.33
N CYS A 52 9.20 0.50 -2.28
CA CYS A 52 8.90 -0.61 -1.38
C CYS A 52 9.50 -1.95 -1.81
N MET A 53 10.11 -2.02 -2.98
CA MET A 53 10.94 -3.17 -3.36
C MET A 53 12.22 -3.24 -2.52
N ASN A 54 12.61 -2.15 -1.89
CA ASN A 54 13.77 -2.12 -1.00
C ASN A 54 13.31 -2.42 0.42
N ALA A 55 13.78 -3.55 0.97
CA ALA A 55 13.41 -3.99 2.32
C ALA A 55 13.77 -2.96 3.40
N ASP A 56 14.87 -2.25 3.21
CA ASP A 56 15.28 -1.24 4.19
C ASP A 56 14.28 -0.09 4.26
N ASN A 57 13.69 0.29 3.13
CA ASN A 57 12.63 1.30 3.10
C ASN A 57 11.39 0.83 3.83
N LEU A 58 10.99 -0.42 3.63
CA LEU A 58 9.84 -0.98 4.35
C LEU A 58 10.05 -1.03 5.86
N LYS A 59 11.27 -1.31 6.31
CA LYS A 59 11.60 -1.33 7.74
C LYS A 59 11.33 0.00 8.42
N THR A 60 11.46 1.11 7.70
CA THR A 60 11.25 2.45 8.27
C THR A 60 9.79 2.82 8.43
N LEU A 61 8.87 2.04 7.88
CA LEU A 61 7.46 2.36 7.85
C LEU A 61 6.67 1.86 9.06
N ASP A 62 7.31 1.19 10.00
CA ASP A 62 6.67 0.63 11.19
C ASP A 62 5.48 -0.27 10.82
N VAL A 63 5.74 -1.23 9.97
CA VAL A 63 4.74 -2.13 9.37
C VAL A 63 3.82 -2.78 10.42
N PRO A 64 4.32 -3.31 11.55
CA PRO A 64 3.43 -3.94 12.53
C PRO A 64 2.41 -3.01 13.19
N SER A 65 2.58 -1.70 13.07
CA SER A 65 1.66 -0.74 13.71
C SER A 65 0.34 -0.59 12.95
N TYR A 66 0.30 -1.01 11.69
CA TYR A 66 -0.89 -0.86 10.86
C TYR A 66 -1.81 -2.06 10.98
N ASP A 67 -3.11 -1.80 11.02
CA ASP A 67 -4.11 -2.87 11.03
C ASP A 67 -4.12 -3.66 9.73
N VAL A 68 -3.96 -2.96 8.61
CA VAL A 68 -3.94 -3.57 7.28
C VAL A 68 -2.88 -2.89 6.43
N CYS A 69 -2.13 -3.70 5.69
CA CYS A 69 -1.23 -3.24 4.64
C CYS A 69 -1.84 -3.63 3.29
N VAL A 70 -2.01 -2.68 2.40
CA VAL A 70 -2.60 -2.92 1.07
C VAL A 70 -1.57 -2.62 0.00
N VAL A 71 -1.36 -3.59 -0.90
CA VAL A 71 -0.41 -3.46 -2.00
C VAL A 71 -1.19 -3.34 -3.31
N THR A 72 -1.10 -2.17 -3.93
CA THR A 72 -1.85 -1.86 -5.16
C THR A 72 -0.93 -1.46 -6.30
N ILE A 73 0.19 -2.15 -6.45
CA ILE A 73 1.11 -1.92 -7.55
C ILE A 73 0.54 -2.55 -8.81
N ALA A 74 0.16 -1.69 -9.76
CA ALA A 74 -0.73 -2.08 -10.85
C ALA A 74 -0.10 -2.95 -11.93
N ASP A 75 1.20 -2.82 -12.19
CA ASP A 75 1.78 -3.30 -13.44
C ASP A 75 2.63 -4.54 -13.31
N ASP A 76 2.84 -5.06 -12.11
CA ASP A 76 3.79 -6.13 -11.89
C ASP A 76 3.34 -7.04 -10.75
N PHE A 77 2.78 -8.18 -11.13
CA PHE A 77 2.32 -9.18 -10.18
C PHE A 77 3.47 -9.71 -9.32
N GLN A 78 4.64 -9.91 -9.92
CA GLN A 78 5.80 -10.40 -9.19
C GLN A 78 6.25 -9.41 -8.13
N SER A 79 6.29 -8.11 -8.45
CA SER A 79 6.62 -7.07 -7.48
C SER A 79 5.62 -7.05 -6.33
N SER A 80 4.34 -7.22 -6.63
CA SER A 80 3.31 -7.29 -5.59
C SER A 80 3.53 -8.46 -4.65
N LEU A 81 3.90 -9.63 -5.18
CA LEU A 81 4.20 -10.80 -4.37
C LEU A 81 5.45 -10.59 -3.51
N GLU A 82 6.49 -9.99 -4.06
CA GLU A 82 7.72 -9.72 -3.32
C GLU A 82 7.48 -8.75 -2.17
N ILE A 83 6.76 -7.67 -2.42
CA ILE A 83 6.43 -6.70 -1.38
C ILE A 83 5.54 -7.33 -0.31
N THR A 84 4.56 -8.13 -0.71
CA THR A 84 3.69 -8.84 0.22
C THR A 84 4.52 -9.75 1.14
N SER A 85 5.46 -10.49 0.57
CA SER A 85 6.34 -11.36 1.34
C SER A 85 7.19 -10.57 2.35
N LEU A 86 7.77 -9.45 1.90
CA LEU A 86 8.56 -8.58 2.78
C LEU A 86 7.72 -8.01 3.91
N LEU A 87 6.50 -7.59 3.63
CA LEU A 87 5.60 -7.07 4.66
C LEU A 87 5.29 -8.11 5.73
N LYS A 88 5.06 -9.35 5.31
CA LYS A 88 4.82 -10.44 6.25
C LYS A 88 6.05 -10.74 7.09
N ASP A 89 7.23 -10.73 6.47
CA ASP A 89 8.49 -10.93 7.19
C ASP A 89 8.72 -9.82 8.23
N LEU A 90 8.25 -8.62 7.96
CA LEU A 90 8.38 -7.47 8.86
C LEU A 90 7.28 -7.40 9.91
N GLY A 91 6.39 -8.38 9.96
CA GLY A 91 5.40 -8.48 11.02
C GLY A 91 4.06 -7.83 10.72
N ALA A 92 3.71 -7.63 9.44
CA ALA A 92 2.40 -7.11 9.08
C ALA A 92 1.28 -7.98 9.66
N LYS A 93 0.29 -7.35 10.27
CA LYS A 93 -0.85 -8.07 10.85
C LYS A 93 -1.74 -8.68 9.79
N TYR A 94 -1.97 -7.96 8.72
CA TYR A 94 -2.85 -8.39 7.63
C TYR A 94 -2.42 -7.71 6.35
N VAL A 95 -2.24 -8.47 5.28
CA VAL A 95 -1.83 -7.93 3.99
C VAL A 95 -2.84 -8.31 2.91
N VAL A 96 -3.25 -7.31 2.13
CA VAL A 96 -4.11 -7.48 0.98
C VAL A 96 -3.34 -7.03 -0.24
N SER A 97 -3.25 -7.87 -1.26
CA SER A 97 -2.61 -7.52 -2.52
C SER A 97 -3.61 -7.58 -3.66
N LYS A 98 -3.58 -6.57 -4.52
CA LYS A 98 -4.37 -6.61 -5.74
C LYS A 98 -3.64 -7.44 -6.78
N ALA A 99 -4.30 -8.46 -7.32
CA ALA A 99 -3.80 -9.23 -8.44
C ALA A 99 -4.02 -8.46 -9.75
N ASN A 100 -3.07 -8.59 -10.67
CA ASN A 100 -2.94 -7.64 -11.77
C ASN A 100 -3.22 -8.22 -13.15
N THR A 101 -3.69 -9.45 -13.26
CA THR A 101 -4.04 -10.06 -14.55
C THR A 101 -5.54 -10.20 -14.68
N ASP A 102 -6.03 -10.32 -15.91
CA ASP A 102 -7.47 -10.50 -16.17
C ASP A 102 -8.03 -11.72 -15.45
N ILE A 103 -7.24 -12.76 -15.30
CA ILE A 103 -7.64 -13.99 -14.62
C ILE A 103 -7.62 -13.78 -13.11
N GLN A 104 -6.85 -12.82 -12.62
CA GLN A 104 -6.55 -12.63 -11.20
C GLN A 104 -7.03 -11.29 -10.67
N ARG A 105 -8.07 -10.71 -11.24
CA ARG A 105 -8.65 -9.45 -10.79
C ARG A 105 -9.37 -9.58 -9.46
N LYS A 106 -8.70 -10.16 -8.50
CA LYS A 106 -9.21 -10.30 -7.15
C LYS A 106 -8.06 -10.12 -6.17
N PHE A 107 -8.42 -9.78 -4.97
CA PHE A 107 -7.42 -9.60 -3.92
C PHE A 107 -6.86 -10.94 -3.47
N LEU A 108 -5.57 -10.94 -3.18
CA LEU A 108 -4.88 -12.06 -2.53
C LEU A 108 -4.73 -11.69 -1.06
N PHE A 109 -5.31 -12.49 -0.19
CA PHE A 109 -5.26 -12.28 1.26
C PHE A 109 -4.18 -13.14 1.88
N HIS A 110 -3.38 -12.53 2.73
CA HIS A 110 -2.22 -13.20 3.36
C HIS A 110 -2.18 -12.96 4.86
#